data_4f0f96dc3b81ebcf653daf67b4c31f9c
#
_entry.id   4f0f96dc3b81ebcf653daf67b4c31f9c
#
_cell.length_a   1.000
_cell.length_b   1.000
_cell.length_c   1.000
_cell.angle_alpha   90.00
_cell.angle_beta   90.00
_cell.angle_gamma   90.00
#
_symmetry.space_group_name_H-M   'P 1'
#
loop_
_entity.id
_entity.type
_entity.pdbx_description
1 polymer ?
#
loop_
_entity_poly.entity_id
_entity_poly.type
_entity_poly.pdbx_seq_one_letter_code
_entity_poly.pdbx_strand_id
1 'polypeptide(L)'
;MTDARTRLSRFGSKLITFHPAPGANVNALIDVIPVIAALVLVSAIHGPRHGLIGMLGAMGGLSGKQSPPRTRLRILLGVGVVLMISQTIGISLSSFPVLLPAALGIWSFVMIFVWNALHLGPPGPLNVLFAAALASYYAAEGMTYADIMPATAASFLLAAATSMIVILVNPVRPARRAVSKAMEAVDLYANPEQDATPADLARLRSEAHNSVHAAWWILNDGVWPQDPRALGRPWMYRLWKRMSMAWEGLRADLLSAHITLTTTLHAQSFPSAEASDMRANVRYTPMGRPPWRYLLRTSLERGSRPLMVALRAATGVLVAAVAMEIVPFGRPYWAVLSVLIIVQMDFTRADMTVRAVLRVIGTSIGLQGYLAIMLVQPTPWMRIGIVAVALWTMNALIPRQYGIASIFITIFALIMLPISGEQQALTVAVARIEETVVGLVTAIGVIHVVGKRAPVLLVRSQYRRTLRSLMPVLRDLESGMSTTVTGMEHRNEMVHELIQASAVLSATRPDSPEILKNWSLVDRAVTEFGYDVLAHCWHLGDRPVRWARRISAEIALLLASLPPVSDQRVDPARVKSMVEEIHHQLPPMKAC
;
A
#
# COMPACT_ATOMS: atom_id res chain seq x y z
N MET A 1 1.67 -22.42 31.15
CA MET A 1 2.10 -23.38 30.10
C MET A 1 1.07 -23.54 28.96
N THR A 2 -0.22 -23.44 29.19
CA THR A 2 -1.30 -23.51 28.18
C THR A 2 -1.23 -22.40 27.11
N ASP A 3 -0.91 -21.18 27.50
CA ASP A 3 -0.86 -20.02 26.57
C ASP A 3 0.32 -20.12 25.57
N ALA A 4 1.46 -20.63 25.99
CA ALA A 4 2.63 -20.83 25.11
C ALA A 4 2.39 -21.93 24.06
N ARG A 5 1.75 -23.03 24.42
CA ARG A 5 1.38 -24.12 23.49
C ARG A 5 0.36 -23.64 22.46
N THR A 6 -0.62 -22.85 22.88
CA THR A 6 -1.63 -22.27 21.98
C THR A 6 -1.01 -21.26 21.00
N ARG A 7 -0.04 -20.47 21.45
CA ARG A 7 0.72 -19.54 20.56
C ARG A 7 1.59 -20.29 19.56
N LEU A 8 2.27 -21.35 20.00
CA LEU A 8 3.09 -22.20 19.11
C LEU A 8 2.24 -22.93 18.07
N SER A 9 1.07 -23.47 18.44
CA SER A 9 0.18 -24.15 17.50
C SER A 9 -0.39 -23.16 16.46
N ARG A 10 -0.77 -21.95 16.87
CA ARG A 10 -1.20 -20.87 15.95
C ARG A 10 -0.07 -20.41 15.04
N PHE A 11 1.16 -20.37 15.52
CA PHE A 11 2.34 -20.06 14.72
C PHE A 11 2.58 -21.15 13.68
N GLY A 12 2.56 -22.42 14.10
CA GLY A 12 2.72 -23.57 13.21
C GLY A 12 1.62 -23.65 12.14
N SER A 13 0.35 -23.41 12.51
CA SER A 13 -0.73 -23.38 11.52
C SER A 13 -0.53 -22.28 10.47
N LYS A 14 -0.11 -21.08 10.86
CA LYS A 14 0.18 -19.97 9.91
C LYS A 14 1.32 -20.29 8.92
N LEU A 15 2.28 -21.13 9.28
CA LEU A 15 3.35 -21.56 8.38
C LEU A 15 2.84 -22.44 7.22
N ILE A 16 1.80 -23.23 7.46
CA ILE A 16 1.29 -24.25 6.53
C ILE A 16 0.01 -23.75 5.80
N THR A 17 -0.66 -22.72 6.32
CA THR A 17 -1.93 -22.27 5.78
C THR A 17 -1.80 -21.80 4.34
N PHE A 18 -2.61 -22.38 3.46
CA PHE A 18 -2.75 -21.99 2.07
C PHE A 18 -4.04 -21.18 1.91
N HIS A 19 -3.90 -19.92 1.54
CA HIS A 19 -5.06 -19.04 1.36
C HIS A 19 -5.68 -19.23 -0.03
N PRO A 20 -6.99 -19.47 -0.12
CA PRO A 20 -7.66 -19.52 -1.41
C PRO A 20 -7.59 -18.14 -2.07
N ALA A 21 -7.10 -18.10 -3.31
CA ALA A 21 -7.05 -16.88 -4.12
C ALA A 21 -7.59 -17.20 -5.52
N PRO A 22 -8.93 -17.16 -5.70
CA PRO A 22 -9.55 -17.50 -6.97
C PRO A 22 -9.06 -16.56 -8.08
N GLY A 23 -8.74 -17.13 -9.24
CA GLY A 23 -8.24 -16.39 -10.39
C GLY A 23 -6.78 -15.88 -10.28
N ALA A 24 -6.05 -16.18 -9.20
CA ALA A 24 -4.69 -15.69 -9.01
C ALA A 24 -3.74 -16.09 -10.16
N ASN A 25 -3.85 -17.28 -10.71
CA ASN A 25 -2.99 -17.75 -11.82
C ASN A 25 -3.19 -16.90 -13.08
N VAL A 26 -4.46 -16.68 -13.48
CA VAL A 26 -4.79 -15.89 -14.68
C VAL A 26 -4.42 -14.42 -14.47
N ASN A 27 -4.69 -13.88 -13.28
CA ASN A 27 -4.33 -12.51 -12.95
C ASN A 27 -2.81 -12.34 -12.95
N ALA A 28 -2.06 -13.28 -12.34
CA ALA A 28 -0.61 -13.28 -12.36
C ALA A 28 -0.06 -13.33 -13.78
N LEU A 29 -0.63 -14.18 -14.66
CA LEU A 29 -0.21 -14.27 -16.05
C LEU A 29 -0.39 -12.93 -16.78
N ILE A 30 -1.58 -12.32 -16.69
CA ILE A 30 -1.87 -11.03 -17.32
C ILE A 30 -0.95 -9.93 -16.79
N ASP A 31 -0.66 -9.96 -15.50
CA ASP A 31 0.19 -8.96 -14.85
C ASP A 31 1.65 -9.08 -15.29
N VAL A 32 2.16 -10.30 -15.54
CA VAL A 32 3.58 -10.49 -15.90
C VAL A 32 3.87 -10.48 -17.41
N ILE A 33 2.84 -10.60 -18.26
CA ILE A 33 3.01 -10.52 -19.73
C ILE A 33 3.86 -9.31 -20.17
N PRO A 34 3.61 -8.07 -19.70
CA PRO A 34 4.42 -6.92 -20.09
C PRO A 34 5.90 -7.07 -19.74
N VAL A 35 6.18 -7.68 -18.59
CA VAL A 35 7.56 -7.90 -18.11
C VAL A 35 8.25 -8.98 -18.94
N ILE A 36 7.56 -10.08 -19.20
CA ILE A 36 8.09 -11.17 -20.04
C ILE A 36 8.31 -10.68 -21.47
N ALA A 37 7.36 -9.91 -22.02
CA ALA A 37 7.52 -9.33 -23.36
C ALA A 37 8.75 -8.42 -23.44
N ALA A 38 8.96 -7.55 -22.44
CA ALA A 38 10.16 -6.71 -22.40
C ALA A 38 11.43 -7.53 -22.27
N LEU A 39 11.45 -8.54 -21.41
CA LEU A 39 12.58 -9.46 -21.23
C LEU A 39 12.96 -10.15 -22.56
N VAL A 40 11.99 -10.73 -23.24
CA VAL A 40 12.20 -11.45 -24.50
C VAL A 40 12.64 -10.51 -25.62
N LEU A 41 11.97 -9.36 -25.78
CA LEU A 41 12.29 -8.40 -26.85
C LEU A 41 13.68 -7.78 -26.68
N VAL A 42 14.02 -7.34 -25.47
CA VAL A 42 15.37 -6.80 -25.21
C VAL A 42 16.43 -7.87 -25.38
N SER A 43 16.15 -9.10 -24.98
CA SER A 43 17.05 -10.24 -25.20
C SER A 43 17.24 -10.58 -26.67
N ALA A 44 16.21 -10.45 -27.47
CA ALA A 44 16.28 -10.71 -28.93
C ALA A 44 17.06 -9.62 -29.66
N ILE A 45 16.95 -8.36 -29.22
CA ILE A 45 17.60 -7.22 -29.89
C ILE A 45 19.06 -7.03 -29.43
N HIS A 46 19.31 -7.08 -28.12
CA HIS A 46 20.60 -6.75 -27.50
C HIS A 46 21.33 -7.95 -26.88
N GLY A 47 20.76 -9.13 -27.00
CA GLY A 47 21.27 -10.36 -26.43
C GLY A 47 20.72 -10.67 -25.02
N PRO A 48 20.73 -11.96 -24.65
CA PRO A 48 20.12 -12.46 -23.40
C PRO A 48 20.68 -11.81 -22.12
N ARG A 49 21.98 -11.45 -22.13
CA ARG A 49 22.64 -10.78 -20.98
C ARG A 49 21.98 -9.44 -20.68
N HIS A 50 21.73 -8.62 -21.71
CA HIS A 50 21.07 -7.31 -21.54
C HIS A 50 19.61 -7.44 -21.11
N GLY A 51 18.89 -8.46 -21.59
CA GLY A 51 17.54 -8.74 -21.13
C GLY A 51 17.49 -9.06 -19.63
N LEU A 52 18.41 -9.88 -19.14
CA LEU A 52 18.50 -10.23 -17.72
C LEU A 52 18.87 -9.01 -16.86
N ILE A 53 19.85 -8.20 -17.27
CA ILE A 53 20.22 -6.95 -16.59
C ILE A 53 19.02 -5.98 -16.56
N GLY A 54 18.30 -5.86 -17.68
CA GLY A 54 17.14 -5.00 -17.83
C GLY A 54 15.90 -5.43 -17.07
N MET A 55 15.89 -6.63 -16.50
CA MET A 55 14.72 -7.21 -15.82
C MET A 55 14.18 -6.33 -14.69
N LEU A 56 15.04 -5.64 -13.95
CA LEU A 56 14.64 -4.69 -12.92
C LEU A 56 13.82 -3.52 -13.48
N GLY A 57 14.23 -3.03 -14.66
CA GLY A 57 13.46 -2.05 -15.41
C GLY A 57 12.09 -2.59 -15.78
N ALA A 58 12.07 -3.77 -16.37
CA ALA A 58 10.82 -4.42 -16.77
C ALA A 58 9.84 -4.61 -15.58
N MET A 59 10.33 -5.01 -14.41
CA MET A 59 9.49 -5.11 -13.19
C MET A 59 8.90 -3.76 -12.76
N GLY A 60 9.56 -2.63 -13.05
CA GLY A 60 9.01 -1.29 -12.83
C GLY A 60 7.71 -1.05 -13.60
N GLY A 61 7.51 -1.69 -14.74
CA GLY A 61 6.27 -1.65 -15.52
C GLY A 61 5.04 -2.25 -14.84
N LEU A 62 5.20 -3.00 -13.74
CA LEU A 62 4.11 -3.52 -12.92
C LEU A 62 3.48 -2.45 -12.01
N SER A 63 4.12 -1.30 -11.86
CA SER A 63 3.67 -0.25 -10.94
C SER A 63 2.33 0.35 -11.39
N GLY A 64 1.48 0.68 -10.41
CA GLY A 64 0.20 1.33 -10.66
C GLY A 64 -0.84 0.47 -11.40
N LYS A 65 -0.73 -0.85 -11.41
CA LYS A 65 -1.63 -1.76 -12.14
C LYS A 65 -3.11 -1.68 -11.72
N GLN A 66 -3.38 -1.19 -10.53
CA GLN A 66 -4.75 -0.99 -10.02
C GLN A 66 -5.27 0.43 -10.30
N SER A 67 -4.45 1.31 -10.84
CA SER A 67 -4.81 2.70 -11.11
C SER A 67 -5.41 2.86 -12.51
N PRO A 68 -6.26 3.88 -12.73
CA PRO A 68 -6.76 4.26 -14.04
C PRO A 68 -5.63 4.65 -15.00
N PRO A 69 -5.85 4.64 -16.32
CA PRO A 69 -4.78 4.83 -17.31
C PRO A 69 -3.95 6.11 -17.11
N ARG A 70 -4.59 7.25 -16.78
CA ARG A 70 -3.90 8.54 -16.57
C ARG A 70 -3.01 8.52 -15.33
N THR A 71 -3.54 8.06 -14.21
CA THR A 71 -2.80 7.96 -12.95
C THR A 71 -1.68 6.94 -13.08
N ARG A 72 -1.93 5.82 -13.78
CA ARG A 72 -0.90 4.83 -14.06
C ARG A 72 0.25 5.40 -14.87
N LEU A 73 -0.04 6.19 -15.92
CA LEU A 73 1.02 6.84 -16.72
C LEU A 73 1.89 7.75 -15.86
N ARG A 74 1.28 8.57 -14.97
CA ARG A 74 2.03 9.43 -14.05
C ARG A 74 2.91 8.62 -13.08
N ILE A 75 2.36 7.51 -12.55
CA ILE A 75 3.12 6.60 -11.68
C ILE A 75 4.28 5.98 -12.43
N LEU A 76 4.08 5.48 -13.66
CA LEU A 76 5.13 4.89 -14.48
C LEU A 76 6.24 5.90 -14.80
N LEU A 77 5.89 7.13 -15.20
CA LEU A 77 6.88 8.19 -15.43
C LEU A 77 7.72 8.47 -14.17
N GLY A 78 7.06 8.60 -13.01
CA GLY A 78 7.75 8.79 -11.73
C GLY A 78 8.65 7.61 -11.38
N VAL A 79 8.15 6.38 -11.53
CA VAL A 79 8.92 5.15 -11.25
C VAL A 79 10.13 5.02 -12.18
N GLY A 80 9.98 5.36 -13.46
CA GLY A 80 11.11 5.36 -14.42
C GLY A 80 12.23 6.29 -13.98
N VAL A 81 11.91 7.53 -13.62
CA VAL A 81 12.90 8.51 -13.13
C VAL A 81 13.58 8.00 -11.85
N VAL A 82 12.78 7.56 -10.88
CA VAL A 82 13.29 7.09 -9.58
C VAL A 82 14.13 5.82 -9.74
N LEU A 83 13.80 4.94 -10.69
CA LEU A 83 14.57 3.76 -11.02
C LEU A 83 15.97 4.12 -11.55
N MET A 84 16.06 5.11 -12.46
CA MET A 84 17.34 5.59 -12.96
C MET A 84 18.19 6.23 -11.86
N ILE A 85 17.59 7.05 -11.00
CA ILE A 85 18.26 7.63 -9.82
C ILE A 85 18.78 6.52 -8.89
N SER A 86 17.97 5.48 -8.65
CA SER A 86 18.36 4.34 -7.81
C SER A 86 19.60 3.62 -8.34
N GLN A 87 19.64 3.37 -9.64
CA GLN A 87 20.79 2.73 -10.26
C GLN A 87 22.02 3.63 -10.22
N THR A 88 21.87 4.94 -10.46
CA THR A 88 22.95 5.90 -10.33
C THR A 88 23.56 5.87 -8.92
N ILE A 89 22.73 5.86 -7.88
CA ILE A 89 23.19 5.74 -6.48
C ILE A 89 24.01 4.45 -6.29
N GLY A 90 23.46 3.31 -6.75
CA GLY A 90 24.13 2.01 -6.61
C GLY A 90 25.48 1.96 -7.34
N ILE A 91 25.53 2.41 -8.60
CA ILE A 91 26.76 2.39 -9.41
C ILE A 91 27.82 3.36 -8.85
N SER A 92 27.42 4.63 -8.59
CA SER A 92 28.37 5.67 -8.13
C SER A 92 29.02 5.34 -6.79
N LEU A 93 28.29 4.67 -5.90
CA LEU A 93 28.74 4.42 -4.54
C LEU A 93 29.24 2.99 -4.32
N SER A 94 29.28 2.16 -5.33
CA SER A 94 29.71 0.76 -5.25
C SER A 94 31.13 0.56 -4.69
N SER A 95 32.02 1.53 -4.93
CA SER A 95 33.42 1.51 -4.47
C SER A 95 33.61 2.13 -3.06
N PHE A 96 32.54 2.63 -2.43
CA PHE A 96 32.63 3.33 -1.14
C PHE A 96 31.90 2.54 -0.05
N PRO A 97 32.58 1.67 0.72
CA PRO A 97 31.95 0.75 1.67
C PRO A 97 31.19 1.44 2.80
N VAL A 98 31.57 2.65 3.19
CA VAL A 98 30.86 3.42 4.25
C VAL A 98 29.69 4.23 3.69
N LEU A 99 29.85 4.81 2.49
CA LEU A 99 28.84 5.68 1.89
C LEU A 99 27.66 4.90 1.31
N LEU A 100 27.90 3.74 0.73
CA LEU A 100 26.85 2.91 0.12
C LEU A 100 25.76 2.50 1.14
N PRO A 101 26.10 1.93 2.32
CA PRO A 101 25.11 1.64 3.36
C PRO A 101 24.29 2.86 3.79
N ALA A 102 24.96 3.98 4.01
CA ALA A 102 24.29 5.22 4.41
C ALA A 102 23.31 5.73 3.33
N ALA A 103 23.76 5.72 2.07
CA ALA A 103 22.95 6.13 0.93
C ALA A 103 21.74 5.19 0.72
N LEU A 104 21.93 3.87 0.82
CA LEU A 104 20.84 2.89 0.73
C LEU A 104 19.83 3.07 1.87
N GLY A 105 20.30 3.36 3.09
CA GLY A 105 19.44 3.66 4.23
C GLY A 105 18.60 4.91 4.00
N ILE A 106 19.20 6.02 3.61
CA ILE A 106 18.53 7.29 3.31
C ILE A 106 17.55 7.11 2.14
N TRP A 107 18.00 6.46 1.06
CA TRP A 107 17.17 6.21 -0.11
C TRP A 107 15.97 5.33 0.21
N SER A 108 16.16 4.29 1.03
CA SER A 108 15.08 3.45 1.52
C SER A 108 14.08 4.25 2.35
N PHE A 109 14.54 5.13 3.23
CA PHE A 109 13.67 6.04 3.97
C PHE A 109 12.80 6.88 3.03
N VAL A 110 13.44 7.59 2.09
CA VAL A 110 12.73 8.50 1.17
C VAL A 110 11.70 7.74 0.33
N MET A 111 12.10 6.62 -0.27
CA MET A 111 11.22 5.86 -1.15
C MET A 111 10.05 5.22 -0.41
N ILE A 112 10.30 4.60 0.73
CA ILE A 112 9.25 3.96 1.53
C ILE A 112 8.32 5.03 2.11
N PHE A 113 8.85 6.15 2.58
CA PHE A 113 8.04 7.26 3.07
C PHE A 113 7.12 7.81 1.98
N VAL A 114 7.67 8.22 0.83
CA VAL A 114 6.89 8.79 -0.28
C VAL A 114 5.85 7.80 -0.80
N TRP A 115 6.23 6.52 -0.94
CA TRP A 115 5.32 5.49 -1.44
C TRP A 115 4.12 5.27 -0.52
N ASN A 116 4.36 5.19 0.79
CA ASN A 116 3.29 5.02 1.77
C ASN A 116 2.49 6.31 1.99
N ALA A 117 3.15 7.47 2.04
CA ALA A 117 2.49 8.76 2.21
C ALA A 117 1.53 9.08 1.04
N LEU A 118 1.95 8.78 -0.18
CA LEU A 118 1.15 9.02 -1.38
C LEU A 118 0.25 7.83 -1.75
N HIS A 119 0.20 6.75 -0.97
CA HIS A 119 -0.60 5.56 -1.25
C HIS A 119 -0.46 5.07 -2.72
N LEU A 120 0.78 4.91 -3.21
CA LEU A 120 1.03 4.57 -4.62
C LEU A 120 0.67 3.12 -4.98
N GLY A 121 0.30 2.32 -3.99
CA GLY A 121 -0.18 0.96 -4.18
C GLY A 121 0.91 -0.07 -4.48
N PRO A 122 0.52 -1.35 -4.69
CA PRO A 122 1.44 -2.42 -5.02
C PRO A 122 2.07 -2.24 -6.42
N PRO A 123 3.30 -2.75 -6.64
CA PRO A 123 4.07 -3.65 -5.78
C PRO A 123 4.88 -2.98 -4.65
N GLY A 124 4.77 -1.69 -4.44
CA GLY A 124 5.56 -0.97 -3.45
C GLY A 124 6.92 -0.49 -4.02
N PRO A 125 7.77 0.15 -3.20
CA PRO A 125 9.05 0.69 -3.63
C PRO A 125 10.15 -0.38 -3.78
N LEU A 126 9.85 -1.67 -3.51
CA LEU A 126 10.83 -2.75 -3.47
C LEU A 126 11.67 -2.84 -4.73
N ASN A 127 11.03 -2.74 -5.92
CA ASN A 127 11.73 -2.83 -7.20
C ASN A 127 12.76 -1.71 -7.39
N VAL A 128 12.43 -0.51 -6.94
CA VAL A 128 13.29 0.67 -7.03
C VAL A 128 14.50 0.54 -6.08
N LEU A 129 14.25 0.06 -4.86
CA LEU A 129 15.30 -0.17 -3.88
C LEU A 129 16.19 -1.35 -4.27
N PHE A 130 15.60 -2.40 -4.84
CA PHE A 130 16.33 -3.52 -5.40
C PHE A 130 17.23 -3.08 -6.55
N ALA A 131 16.77 -2.15 -7.40
CA ALA A 131 17.58 -1.64 -8.49
C ALA A 131 18.84 -0.94 -8.00
N ALA A 132 18.80 -0.18 -6.90
CA ALA A 132 19.98 0.44 -6.29
C ALA A 132 20.95 -0.63 -5.77
N ALA A 133 20.44 -1.59 -5.01
CA ALA A 133 21.26 -2.65 -4.43
C ALA A 133 21.90 -3.55 -5.49
N LEU A 134 21.15 -3.94 -6.55
CA LEU A 134 21.68 -4.81 -7.60
C LEU A 134 22.60 -4.06 -8.56
N ALA A 135 22.36 -2.77 -8.79
CA ALA A 135 23.27 -1.94 -9.58
C ALA A 135 24.65 -1.80 -8.92
N SER A 136 24.70 -1.70 -7.58
CA SER A 136 26.00 -1.72 -6.86
C SER A 136 26.72 -3.06 -7.00
N TYR A 137 25.98 -4.17 -7.07
CA TYR A 137 26.56 -5.48 -7.35
C TYR A 137 27.17 -5.54 -8.76
N TYR A 138 26.40 -5.15 -9.77
CA TYR A 138 26.86 -5.18 -11.15
C TYR A 138 28.11 -4.28 -11.35
N ALA A 139 28.12 -3.12 -10.72
CA ALA A 139 29.26 -2.22 -10.77
C ALA A 139 30.51 -2.82 -10.08
N ALA A 140 30.33 -3.53 -8.96
CA ALA A 140 31.41 -4.25 -8.29
C ALA A 140 31.94 -5.45 -9.11
N GLU A 141 31.13 -6.01 -10.03
CA GLU A 141 31.56 -7.01 -11.03
C GLU A 141 32.14 -6.36 -12.31
N GLY A 142 32.44 -5.04 -12.29
CA GLY A 142 33.08 -4.32 -13.36
C GLY A 142 32.16 -3.80 -14.48
N MET A 143 30.83 -3.86 -14.30
CA MET A 143 29.89 -3.29 -15.26
C MET A 143 29.81 -1.77 -15.10
N THR A 144 29.69 -1.08 -16.22
CA THR A 144 29.63 0.38 -16.28
C THR A 144 28.19 0.91 -16.38
N TYR A 145 28.04 2.23 -16.28
CA TYR A 145 26.78 2.91 -16.58
C TYR A 145 26.23 2.57 -17.96
N ALA A 146 27.13 2.47 -18.96
CA ALA A 146 26.75 2.17 -20.34
C ALA A 146 26.18 0.75 -20.51
N ASP A 147 26.56 -0.19 -19.64
CA ASP A 147 26.06 -1.56 -19.68
C ASP A 147 24.70 -1.70 -18.99
N ILE A 148 24.51 -1.00 -17.86
CA ILE A 148 23.36 -1.23 -16.96
C ILE A 148 22.17 -0.33 -17.32
N MET A 149 22.41 0.98 -17.47
CA MET A 149 21.32 1.95 -17.58
C MET A 149 20.50 1.83 -18.89
N PRO A 150 21.12 1.69 -20.08
CA PRO A 150 20.34 1.54 -21.30
C PRO A 150 19.50 0.26 -21.31
N ALA A 151 20.05 -0.86 -20.83
CA ALA A 151 19.32 -2.13 -20.75
C ALA A 151 18.08 -2.02 -19.82
N THR A 152 18.24 -1.37 -18.67
CA THR A 152 17.16 -1.15 -17.72
C THR A 152 16.12 -0.16 -18.26
N ALA A 153 16.57 0.94 -18.88
CA ALA A 153 15.68 1.93 -19.48
C ALA A 153 14.85 1.34 -20.63
N ALA A 154 15.49 0.61 -21.54
CA ALA A 154 14.81 -0.04 -22.66
C ALA A 154 13.76 -1.06 -22.16
N SER A 155 14.14 -1.91 -21.21
CA SER A 155 13.23 -2.90 -20.63
C SER A 155 12.07 -2.24 -19.86
N PHE A 156 12.33 -1.16 -19.14
CA PHE A 156 11.30 -0.38 -18.46
C PHE A 156 10.32 0.23 -19.46
N LEU A 157 10.80 0.92 -20.49
CA LEU A 157 9.96 1.58 -21.50
C LEU A 157 9.11 0.56 -22.24
N LEU A 158 9.67 -0.59 -22.61
CA LEU A 158 8.93 -1.68 -23.27
C LEU A 158 7.85 -2.27 -22.35
N ALA A 159 8.19 -2.55 -21.09
CA ALA A 159 7.22 -3.06 -20.12
C ALA A 159 6.15 -2.03 -19.80
N ALA A 160 6.49 -0.75 -19.68
CA ALA A 160 5.54 0.33 -19.47
C ALA A 160 4.59 0.47 -20.68
N ALA A 161 5.12 0.49 -21.91
CA ALA A 161 4.31 0.59 -23.12
C ALA A 161 3.36 -0.60 -23.27
N THR A 162 3.87 -1.83 -23.16
CA THR A 162 3.04 -3.05 -23.24
C THR A 162 2.00 -3.11 -22.13
N SER A 163 2.35 -2.71 -20.92
CA SER A 163 1.42 -2.65 -19.79
C SER A 163 0.33 -1.59 -19.97
N MET A 164 0.65 -0.47 -20.64
CA MET A 164 -0.34 0.54 -21.01
C MET A 164 -1.28 0.04 -22.11
N ILE A 165 -0.78 -0.70 -23.10
CA ILE A 165 -1.62 -1.33 -24.12
C ILE A 165 -2.63 -2.27 -23.47
N VAL A 166 -2.19 -3.14 -22.54
CA VAL A 166 -3.08 -4.09 -21.84
C VAL A 166 -4.21 -3.36 -21.09
N ILE A 167 -3.92 -2.22 -20.45
CA ILE A 167 -4.97 -1.47 -19.75
C ILE A 167 -5.88 -0.69 -20.70
N LEU A 168 -5.37 -0.22 -21.83
CA LEU A 168 -6.16 0.49 -22.83
C LEU A 168 -7.15 -0.42 -23.56
N VAL A 169 -6.88 -1.73 -23.63
CA VAL A 169 -7.84 -2.74 -24.15
C VAL A 169 -9.08 -2.84 -23.26
N ASN A 170 -8.92 -2.69 -21.92
CA ASN A 170 -10.05 -2.70 -20.99
C ASN A 170 -9.85 -1.67 -19.86
N PRO A 171 -10.00 -0.36 -20.16
CA PRO A 171 -9.70 0.72 -19.21
C PRO A 171 -10.66 0.79 -18.02
N VAL A 172 -11.82 0.17 -18.12
CA VAL A 172 -12.84 0.12 -17.03
C VAL A 172 -12.57 -1.00 -16.03
N ARG A 173 -11.72 -1.97 -16.37
CA ARG A 173 -11.45 -3.15 -15.53
C ARG A 173 -10.99 -2.82 -14.10
N PRO A 174 -10.06 -1.87 -13.86
CA PRO A 174 -9.64 -1.51 -12.50
C PRO A 174 -10.80 -0.94 -11.67
N ALA A 175 -11.61 -0.05 -12.29
CA ALA A 175 -12.77 0.55 -11.64
C ALA A 175 -13.84 -0.50 -11.31
N ARG A 176 -14.16 -1.38 -12.27
CA ARG A 176 -15.14 -2.47 -12.05
C ARG A 176 -14.73 -3.37 -10.89
N ARG A 177 -13.45 -3.77 -10.81
CA ARG A 177 -12.94 -4.60 -9.70
C ARG A 177 -13.04 -3.87 -8.37
N ALA A 178 -12.73 -2.58 -8.33
CA ALA A 178 -12.79 -1.80 -7.11
C ALA A 178 -14.24 -1.63 -6.62
N VAL A 179 -15.17 -1.34 -7.54
CA VAL A 179 -16.60 -1.20 -7.21
C VAL A 179 -17.19 -2.53 -6.76
N SER A 180 -16.91 -3.64 -7.47
CA SER A 180 -17.37 -4.98 -7.06
C SER A 180 -16.88 -5.36 -5.66
N LYS A 181 -15.60 -5.08 -5.37
CA LYS A 181 -15.04 -5.31 -4.03
C LYS A 181 -15.70 -4.41 -2.96
N ALA A 182 -16.01 -3.18 -3.30
CA ALA A 182 -16.69 -2.26 -2.38
C ALA A 182 -18.12 -2.72 -2.08
N MET A 183 -18.87 -3.14 -3.10
CA MET A 183 -20.22 -3.69 -2.94
C MET A 183 -20.23 -4.95 -2.06
N GLU A 184 -19.32 -5.88 -2.32
CA GLU A 184 -19.16 -7.11 -1.53
C GLU A 184 -18.84 -6.80 -0.06
N ALA A 185 -17.90 -5.88 0.19
CA ALA A 185 -17.51 -5.50 1.54
C ALA A 185 -18.64 -4.77 2.29
N VAL A 186 -19.44 -3.97 1.59
CA VAL A 186 -20.61 -3.29 2.16
C VAL A 186 -21.73 -4.29 2.46
N ASP A 187 -21.96 -5.26 1.58
CA ASP A 187 -22.97 -6.30 1.79
C ASP A 187 -22.63 -7.17 3.01
N LEU A 188 -21.38 -7.58 3.15
CA LEU A 188 -20.91 -8.32 4.33
C LEU A 188 -21.06 -7.51 5.64
N TYR A 189 -20.90 -6.19 5.57
CA TYR A 189 -21.09 -5.33 6.74
C TYR A 189 -22.57 -5.08 7.05
N ALA A 190 -23.42 -4.90 6.03
CA ALA A 190 -24.85 -4.67 6.18
C ALA A 190 -25.60 -5.93 6.62
N ASN A 191 -25.12 -7.10 6.21
CA ASN A 191 -25.69 -8.42 6.50
C ASN A 191 -24.65 -9.32 7.20
N PRO A 192 -24.23 -9.00 8.44
CA PRO A 192 -23.23 -9.80 9.15
C PRO A 192 -23.78 -11.17 9.54
N GLU A 193 -22.89 -12.14 9.70
CA GLU A 193 -23.25 -13.45 10.24
C GLU A 193 -23.86 -13.30 11.64
N GLN A 194 -24.81 -14.17 11.99
CA GLN A 194 -25.57 -14.08 13.26
C GLN A 194 -24.68 -14.14 14.51
N ASP A 195 -23.53 -14.80 14.42
CA ASP A 195 -22.56 -14.94 15.51
C ASP A 195 -21.40 -13.91 15.44
N ALA A 196 -21.53 -12.85 14.63
CA ALA A 196 -20.49 -11.85 14.47
C ALA A 196 -20.21 -11.11 15.78
N THR A 197 -18.97 -11.16 16.23
CA THR A 197 -18.54 -10.44 17.44
C THR A 197 -18.43 -8.93 17.18
N PRO A 198 -18.51 -8.07 18.23
CA PRO A 198 -18.30 -6.63 18.07
C PRO A 198 -16.96 -6.28 17.37
N ALA A 199 -15.95 -7.14 17.53
CA ALA A 199 -14.67 -6.99 16.89
C ALA A 199 -14.70 -7.34 15.39
N ASP A 200 -15.54 -8.30 14.99
CA ASP A 200 -15.75 -8.65 13.59
C ASP A 200 -16.56 -7.55 12.88
N LEU A 201 -17.57 -7.01 13.53
CA LEU A 201 -18.34 -5.87 13.02
C LEU A 201 -17.44 -4.64 12.81
N ALA A 202 -16.54 -4.32 13.74
CA ALA A 202 -15.58 -3.23 13.58
C ALA A 202 -14.63 -3.46 12.40
N ARG A 203 -14.21 -4.71 12.18
CA ARG A 203 -13.38 -5.11 11.03
C ARG A 203 -14.15 -4.95 9.72
N LEU A 204 -15.36 -5.50 9.63
CA LEU A 204 -16.21 -5.42 8.44
C LEU A 204 -16.53 -3.96 8.10
N ARG A 205 -16.84 -3.13 9.10
CA ARG A 205 -17.02 -1.69 8.92
C ARG A 205 -15.80 -1.02 8.32
N SER A 206 -14.62 -1.28 8.89
CA SER A 206 -13.36 -0.70 8.38
C SER A 206 -13.04 -1.17 6.95
N GLU A 207 -13.31 -2.43 6.64
CA GLU A 207 -13.09 -2.99 5.30
C GLU A 207 -14.06 -2.40 4.27
N ALA A 208 -15.34 -2.23 4.62
CA ALA A 208 -16.36 -1.59 3.79
C ALA A 208 -15.97 -0.14 3.47
N HIS A 209 -15.63 0.66 4.49
CA HIS A 209 -15.19 2.06 4.30
C HIS A 209 -13.94 2.16 3.42
N ASN A 210 -12.91 1.38 3.72
CA ASN A 210 -11.68 1.38 2.94
C ASN A 210 -11.92 1.01 1.48
N SER A 211 -12.79 0.02 1.23
CA SER A 211 -13.09 -0.45 -0.12
C SER A 211 -13.90 0.58 -0.91
N VAL A 212 -14.91 1.20 -0.30
CA VAL A 212 -15.72 2.28 -0.92
C VAL A 212 -14.83 3.49 -1.22
N HIS A 213 -14.00 3.90 -0.29
CA HIS A 213 -13.09 5.03 -0.49
C HIS A 213 -12.06 4.77 -1.60
N ALA A 214 -11.45 3.59 -1.61
CA ALA A 214 -10.52 3.19 -2.67
C ALA A 214 -11.19 3.14 -4.06
N ALA A 215 -12.45 2.68 -4.12
CA ALA A 215 -13.23 2.66 -5.36
C ALA A 215 -13.54 4.09 -5.86
N TRP A 216 -13.89 5.01 -4.96
CA TRP A 216 -14.07 6.43 -5.32
C TRP A 216 -12.78 7.07 -5.83
N TRP A 217 -11.63 6.77 -5.25
CA TRP A 217 -10.35 7.26 -5.75
C TRP A 217 -10.11 6.82 -7.19
N ILE A 218 -10.37 5.54 -7.49
CA ILE A 218 -10.17 4.98 -8.83
C ILE A 218 -11.16 5.60 -9.82
N LEU A 219 -12.43 5.78 -9.44
CA LEU A 219 -13.45 6.36 -10.31
C LEU A 219 -13.18 7.84 -10.60
N ASN A 220 -12.78 8.63 -9.63
CA ASN A 220 -12.51 10.05 -9.84
C ASN A 220 -11.22 10.31 -10.63
N ASP A 221 -10.17 9.50 -10.40
CA ASP A 221 -8.93 9.60 -11.18
C ASP A 221 -9.11 9.17 -12.64
N GLY A 222 -10.15 8.42 -12.94
CA GLY A 222 -10.47 7.90 -14.28
C GLY A 222 -11.33 8.79 -15.16
N VAL A 223 -11.68 9.99 -14.72
CA VAL A 223 -12.56 10.91 -15.50
C VAL A 223 -11.92 11.25 -16.84
N TRP A 224 -12.62 10.91 -17.91
CA TRP A 224 -12.29 11.26 -19.29
C TRP A 224 -12.70 12.70 -19.62
N PRO A 225 -12.14 13.32 -20.69
CA PRO A 225 -12.55 14.66 -21.11
C PRO A 225 -14.07 14.73 -21.23
N GLN A 226 -14.67 15.74 -20.64
CA GLN A 226 -16.13 15.93 -20.66
C GLN A 226 -16.66 16.29 -22.05
N ASP A 227 -15.79 16.77 -22.96
CA ASP A 227 -16.16 17.12 -24.32
C ASP A 227 -15.70 16.05 -25.33
N PRO A 228 -16.64 15.24 -25.87
CA PRO A 228 -16.35 14.23 -26.87
C PRO A 228 -15.95 14.86 -28.25
N ARG A 229 -16.21 16.14 -28.49
CA ARG A 229 -15.87 16.82 -29.73
C ARG A 229 -14.35 17.01 -29.89
N ALA A 230 -13.60 17.02 -28.77
CA ALA A 230 -12.14 17.08 -28.79
C ALA A 230 -11.48 15.80 -29.35
N LEU A 231 -12.23 14.72 -29.57
CA LEU A 231 -11.70 13.43 -30.02
C LEU A 231 -11.61 13.27 -31.54
N GLY A 232 -12.21 14.14 -32.32
CA GLY A 232 -12.02 14.30 -33.78
C GLY A 232 -12.31 13.12 -34.71
N ARG A 233 -12.51 11.88 -34.18
CA ARG A 233 -12.71 10.65 -34.96
C ARG A 233 -13.95 9.85 -34.53
N PRO A 234 -14.80 9.35 -35.47
CA PRO A 234 -16.05 8.66 -35.13
C PRO A 234 -15.89 7.38 -34.31
N TRP A 235 -14.78 6.66 -34.46
CA TRP A 235 -14.52 5.44 -33.68
C TRP A 235 -14.12 5.75 -32.25
N MET A 236 -13.39 6.85 -32.01
CA MET A 236 -13.05 7.34 -30.67
C MET A 236 -14.29 7.82 -29.92
N TYR A 237 -15.23 8.47 -30.61
CA TYR A 237 -16.52 8.85 -30.03
C TYR A 237 -17.34 7.62 -29.60
N ARG A 238 -17.39 6.55 -30.43
CA ARG A 238 -18.10 5.31 -30.09
C ARG A 238 -17.46 4.60 -28.88
N LEU A 239 -16.14 4.55 -28.83
CA LEU A 239 -15.40 4.00 -27.70
C LEU A 239 -15.65 4.82 -26.43
N TRP A 240 -15.55 6.14 -26.54
CA TRP A 240 -15.84 7.08 -25.45
C TRP A 240 -17.27 6.90 -24.92
N LYS A 241 -18.26 6.81 -25.77
CA LYS A 241 -19.66 6.62 -25.38
C LYS A 241 -19.89 5.31 -24.62
N ARG A 242 -19.29 4.21 -25.08
CA ARG A 242 -19.35 2.93 -24.36
C ARG A 242 -18.68 2.99 -22.99
N MET A 243 -17.56 3.68 -22.91
CA MET A 243 -16.81 3.83 -21.67
C MET A 243 -17.51 4.75 -20.68
N SER A 244 -18.09 5.86 -21.14
CA SER A 244 -18.84 6.78 -20.28
C SER A 244 -20.07 6.11 -19.68
N MET A 245 -20.85 5.36 -20.47
CA MET A 245 -21.99 4.59 -19.96
C MET A 245 -21.57 3.53 -18.91
N ALA A 246 -20.50 2.79 -19.17
CA ALA A 246 -19.98 1.82 -18.21
C ALA A 246 -19.48 2.51 -16.93
N TRP A 247 -18.89 3.69 -17.06
CA TRP A 247 -18.40 4.48 -15.94
C TRP A 247 -19.53 5.07 -15.10
N GLU A 248 -20.58 5.58 -15.73
CA GLU A 248 -21.79 6.06 -15.06
C GLU A 248 -22.50 4.94 -14.31
N GLY A 249 -22.61 3.74 -14.90
CA GLY A 249 -23.14 2.56 -14.22
C GLY A 249 -22.35 2.21 -12.96
N LEU A 250 -21.03 2.13 -13.06
CA LEU A 250 -20.16 1.85 -11.90
C LEU A 250 -20.25 2.94 -10.83
N ARG A 251 -20.45 4.19 -11.25
CA ARG A 251 -20.63 5.31 -10.30
C ARG A 251 -21.96 5.19 -9.56
N ALA A 252 -23.02 4.78 -10.24
CA ALA A 252 -24.33 4.53 -9.64
C ALA A 252 -24.28 3.36 -8.66
N ASP A 253 -23.63 2.25 -9.04
CA ASP A 253 -23.43 1.08 -8.17
C ASP A 253 -22.67 1.44 -6.89
N LEU A 254 -21.56 2.17 -7.04
CA LEU A 254 -20.77 2.60 -5.89
C LEU A 254 -21.50 3.60 -5.00
N LEU A 255 -22.32 4.47 -5.58
CA LEU A 255 -23.16 5.38 -4.81
C LEU A 255 -24.20 4.61 -4.00
N SER A 256 -24.83 3.59 -4.59
CA SER A 256 -25.76 2.70 -3.88
C SER A 256 -25.06 2.02 -2.70
N ALA A 257 -23.85 1.47 -2.90
CA ALA A 257 -23.08 0.87 -1.82
C ALA A 257 -22.71 1.91 -0.74
N HIS A 258 -22.35 3.13 -1.12
CA HIS A 258 -22.04 4.21 -0.18
C HIS A 258 -23.25 4.61 0.66
N ILE A 259 -24.43 4.70 0.05
CA ILE A 259 -25.69 4.96 0.76
C ILE A 259 -26.00 3.83 1.73
N THR A 260 -25.90 2.57 1.31
CA THR A 260 -26.11 1.40 2.18
C THR A 260 -25.14 1.42 3.36
N LEU A 261 -23.87 1.73 3.13
CA LEU A 261 -22.87 1.86 4.18
C LEU A 261 -23.23 2.94 5.20
N THR A 262 -23.64 4.12 4.73
CA THR A 262 -24.03 5.26 5.58
C THR A 262 -25.31 4.96 6.36
N THR A 263 -26.32 4.38 5.72
CA THR A 263 -27.58 4.01 6.39
C THR A 263 -27.39 2.91 7.41
N THR A 264 -26.51 1.95 7.18
CA THR A 264 -26.17 0.90 8.16
C THR A 264 -25.44 1.49 9.37
N LEU A 265 -24.60 2.50 9.18
CA LEU A 265 -23.94 3.22 10.28
C LEU A 265 -24.95 3.99 11.14
N HIS A 266 -25.94 4.58 10.51
CA HIS A 266 -26.92 5.46 11.12
C HIS A 266 -28.33 4.87 11.12
N ALA A 267 -28.47 3.55 11.22
CA ALA A 267 -29.76 2.84 11.12
C ALA A 267 -30.88 3.41 12.03
N GLN A 268 -30.53 4.20 13.04
CA GLN A 268 -31.47 4.94 13.90
C GLN A 268 -31.67 6.41 13.48
N SER A 269 -30.86 6.96 12.57
CA SER A 269 -30.78 8.41 12.32
C SER A 269 -31.30 8.86 10.95
N PHE A 270 -31.38 7.95 9.96
CA PHE A 270 -31.80 8.32 8.59
C PHE A 270 -33.16 7.69 8.20
N PRO A 271 -34.25 8.48 8.08
CA PRO A 271 -35.45 8.05 7.42
C PRO A 271 -35.21 7.76 5.93
N SER A 272 -35.92 6.78 5.37
CA SER A 272 -35.79 6.34 3.97
C SER A 272 -35.99 7.44 2.90
N ALA A 273 -36.66 8.54 3.25
CA ALA A 273 -36.85 9.70 2.38
C ALA A 273 -35.55 10.47 2.12
N GLU A 274 -34.62 10.52 3.08
CA GLU A 274 -33.35 11.23 2.93
C GLU A 274 -32.34 10.49 2.04
N ALA A 275 -32.48 9.17 1.90
CA ALA A 275 -31.68 8.38 0.97
C ALA A 275 -31.94 8.78 -0.51
N SER A 276 -33.13 9.30 -0.84
CA SER A 276 -33.42 9.81 -2.18
C SER A 276 -32.79 11.18 -2.43
N ASP A 277 -32.74 12.04 -1.42
CA ASP A 277 -32.08 13.35 -1.50
C ASP A 277 -30.56 13.23 -1.60
N MET A 278 -29.95 12.22 -0.94
CA MET A 278 -28.55 11.90 -1.12
C MET A 278 -28.20 11.54 -2.57
N ARG A 279 -29.12 10.84 -3.29
CA ARG A 279 -28.93 10.53 -4.72
C ARG A 279 -28.96 11.78 -5.60
N ALA A 280 -29.80 12.76 -5.28
CA ALA A 280 -29.89 14.03 -6.00
C ALA A 280 -28.66 14.92 -5.77
N ASN A 281 -28.03 14.82 -4.59
CA ASN A 281 -26.92 15.67 -4.16
C ASN A 281 -25.53 15.06 -4.38
N VAL A 282 -25.37 14.12 -5.32
CA VAL A 282 -24.06 13.47 -5.66
C VAL A 282 -22.96 14.48 -5.96
N ARG A 283 -23.31 15.67 -6.48
CA ARG A 283 -22.35 16.76 -6.78
C ARG A 283 -21.63 17.28 -5.54
N TYR A 284 -22.22 17.13 -4.36
CA TYR A 284 -21.70 17.65 -3.08
C TYR A 284 -21.08 16.56 -2.19
N THR A 285 -20.91 15.35 -2.70
CA THR A 285 -20.25 14.29 -1.95
C THR A 285 -18.74 14.43 -2.07
N PRO A 286 -17.99 14.51 -0.95
CA PRO A 286 -16.53 14.59 -0.98
C PRO A 286 -15.96 13.26 -1.43
N MET A 287 -15.70 13.14 -2.70
CA MET A 287 -15.20 11.93 -3.33
C MET A 287 -13.87 12.24 -3.98
N GLY A 288 -12.90 11.39 -3.78
CA GLY A 288 -11.62 11.53 -4.41
C GLY A 288 -10.45 11.43 -3.45
N ARG A 289 -9.29 11.67 -4.00
CA ARG A 289 -8.03 11.60 -3.26
C ARG A 289 -7.74 12.94 -2.61
N PRO A 290 -7.36 13.00 -1.32
CA PRO A 290 -6.87 14.23 -0.73
C PRO A 290 -5.67 14.78 -1.52
N PRO A 291 -5.43 16.11 -1.50
CA PRO A 291 -4.29 16.72 -2.16
C PRO A 291 -2.97 16.09 -1.71
N TRP A 292 -2.04 15.84 -2.64
CA TRP A 292 -0.76 15.22 -2.31
C TRP A 292 0.04 16.00 -1.24
N ARG A 293 -0.13 17.31 -1.19
CA ARG A 293 0.48 18.20 -0.18
C ARG A 293 -0.04 17.89 1.23
N TYR A 294 -1.34 17.66 1.36
CA TYR A 294 -1.97 17.24 2.61
C TYR A 294 -1.43 15.88 3.06
N LEU A 295 -1.43 14.90 2.15
CA LEU A 295 -0.94 13.54 2.43
C LEU A 295 0.53 13.54 2.90
N LEU A 296 1.41 14.32 2.24
CA LEU A 296 2.81 14.42 2.65
C LEU A 296 2.95 15.12 4.01
N ARG A 297 2.24 16.23 4.23
CA ARG A 297 2.30 16.98 5.48
C ARG A 297 1.85 16.15 6.68
N THR A 298 0.71 15.48 6.57
CA THR A 298 0.18 14.63 7.66
C THR A 298 1.03 13.39 7.88
N SER A 299 1.65 12.85 6.84
CA SER A 299 2.58 11.73 6.93
C SER A 299 3.91 12.09 7.61
N LEU A 300 4.34 13.36 7.61
CA LEU A 300 5.53 13.82 8.34
C LEU A 300 5.28 14.03 9.83
N GLU A 301 4.02 14.04 10.29
CA GLU A 301 3.72 14.21 11.71
C GLU A 301 4.26 13.01 12.52
N ARG A 302 4.78 13.32 13.73
CA ARG A 302 5.26 12.29 14.66
C ARG A 302 4.13 11.32 15.01
N GLY A 303 4.39 10.02 14.87
CA GLY A 303 3.39 8.97 15.08
C GLY A 303 2.51 8.70 13.84
N SER A 304 2.88 9.18 12.65
CA SER A 304 2.26 8.74 11.40
C SER A 304 2.79 7.36 10.99
N ARG A 305 1.92 6.56 10.37
CA ARG A 305 2.29 5.22 9.88
C ARG A 305 3.37 5.26 8.80
N PRO A 306 3.28 6.14 7.75
CA PRO A 306 4.32 6.24 6.73
C PRO A 306 5.70 6.54 7.29
N LEU A 307 5.79 7.51 8.22
CA LEU A 307 7.06 7.86 8.85
C LEU A 307 7.65 6.71 9.66
N MET A 308 6.83 5.98 10.40
CA MET A 308 7.30 4.87 11.22
C MET A 308 7.77 3.67 10.39
N VAL A 309 7.05 3.32 9.32
CA VAL A 309 7.47 2.26 8.39
C VAL A 309 8.78 2.63 7.71
N ALA A 310 8.91 3.89 7.27
CA ALA A 310 10.12 4.38 6.63
C ALA A 310 11.34 4.39 7.57
N LEU A 311 11.18 4.88 8.80
CA LEU A 311 12.25 4.86 9.82
C LEU A 311 12.68 3.44 10.16
N ARG A 312 11.71 2.54 10.37
CA ARG A 312 11.97 1.12 10.66
C ARG A 312 12.75 0.46 9.53
N ALA A 313 12.34 0.69 8.28
CA ALA A 313 13.01 0.13 7.11
C ALA A 313 14.40 0.70 6.91
N ALA A 314 14.57 2.02 7.02
CA ALA A 314 15.87 2.69 6.90
C ALA A 314 16.86 2.21 7.97
N THR A 315 16.41 2.12 9.22
CA THR A 315 17.24 1.56 10.31
C THR A 315 17.64 0.12 10.02
N GLY A 316 16.69 -0.71 9.55
CA GLY A 316 16.97 -2.09 9.20
C GLY A 316 17.96 -2.23 8.04
N VAL A 317 17.81 -1.42 6.99
CA VAL A 317 18.73 -1.38 5.85
C VAL A 317 20.13 -0.96 6.29
N LEU A 318 20.23 0.11 7.08
CA LEU A 318 21.52 0.61 7.56
C LEU A 318 22.23 -0.43 8.43
N VAL A 319 21.52 -1.02 9.39
CA VAL A 319 22.10 -2.05 10.29
C VAL A 319 22.53 -3.29 9.50
N ALA A 320 21.70 -3.77 8.55
CA ALA A 320 22.05 -4.92 7.74
C ALA A 320 23.25 -4.64 6.84
N ALA A 321 23.28 -3.47 6.22
CA ALA A 321 24.38 -3.10 5.32
C ALA A 321 25.69 -2.96 6.10
N VAL A 322 25.69 -2.31 7.27
CA VAL A 322 26.87 -2.19 8.13
C VAL A 322 27.31 -3.56 8.69
N ALA A 323 26.35 -4.41 9.07
CA ALA A 323 26.69 -5.77 9.55
C ALA A 323 27.41 -6.58 8.48
N MET A 324 27.03 -6.43 7.22
CA MET A 324 27.67 -7.13 6.09
C MET A 324 29.06 -6.60 5.73
N GLU A 325 29.38 -5.34 6.05
CA GLU A 325 30.75 -4.81 5.92
C GLU A 325 31.71 -5.37 6.98
N ILE A 326 31.18 -5.77 8.15
CA ILE A 326 31.95 -6.34 9.24
C ILE A 326 32.21 -7.85 9.02
N VAL A 327 31.23 -8.53 8.39
CA VAL A 327 31.31 -9.99 8.13
C VAL A 327 32.07 -10.21 6.80
N PRO A 328 33.21 -10.93 6.80
CA PRO A 328 34.10 -11.00 5.63
C PRO A 328 33.57 -11.83 4.43
N PHE A 329 32.36 -12.35 4.49
CA PHE A 329 31.87 -13.34 3.54
C PHE A 329 30.74 -12.89 2.61
N GLY A 330 30.24 -11.64 2.70
CA GLY A 330 29.08 -11.25 1.92
C GLY A 330 29.11 -9.82 1.42
N ARG A 331 28.26 -9.55 0.43
CA ARG A 331 28.01 -8.21 -0.09
C ARG A 331 26.66 -7.70 0.45
N PRO A 332 26.53 -6.41 0.79
CA PRO A 332 25.40 -5.91 1.61
C PRO A 332 24.01 -6.02 0.94
N TYR A 333 23.94 -6.15 -0.39
CA TYR A 333 22.69 -5.98 -1.15
C TYR A 333 21.60 -7.03 -0.86
N TRP A 334 21.96 -8.29 -0.62
CA TRP A 334 20.94 -9.32 -0.33
C TRP A 334 20.42 -9.28 1.10
N ALA A 335 21.27 -8.92 2.05
CA ALA A 335 20.85 -8.69 3.42
C ALA A 335 19.88 -7.50 3.49
N VAL A 336 20.20 -6.40 2.80
CA VAL A 336 19.33 -5.23 2.64
C VAL A 336 17.98 -5.61 2.04
N LEU A 337 17.98 -6.42 0.97
CA LEU A 337 16.74 -6.89 0.36
C LEU A 337 15.91 -7.77 1.29
N SER A 338 16.55 -8.65 2.04
CA SER A 338 15.86 -9.53 3.00
C SER A 338 15.16 -8.71 4.09
N VAL A 339 15.81 -7.65 4.58
CA VAL A 339 15.20 -6.69 5.50
C VAL A 339 14.02 -5.97 4.85
N LEU A 340 14.20 -5.41 3.65
CA LEU A 340 13.17 -4.63 2.97
C LEU A 340 11.91 -5.45 2.71
N ILE A 341 12.03 -6.69 2.25
CA ILE A 341 10.90 -7.57 1.97
C ILE A 341 10.05 -7.81 3.22
N ILE A 342 10.67 -7.84 4.40
CA ILE A 342 9.98 -8.11 5.66
C ILE A 342 9.43 -6.83 6.28
N VAL A 343 10.26 -5.77 6.35
CA VAL A 343 10.00 -4.60 7.20
C VAL A 343 9.12 -3.54 6.53
N GLN A 344 9.12 -3.44 5.19
CA GLN A 344 8.33 -2.44 4.47
C GLN A 344 6.82 -2.73 4.43
N MET A 345 6.42 -3.95 4.74
CA MET A 345 5.04 -4.38 4.66
C MET A 345 4.25 -4.02 5.92
N ASP A 346 2.96 -3.78 5.76
CA ASP A 346 2.01 -3.46 6.83
C ASP A 346 1.50 -4.71 7.54
N PHE A 347 2.39 -5.58 7.95
CA PHE A 347 2.05 -6.78 8.70
C PHE A 347 2.25 -6.57 10.20
N THR A 348 1.54 -7.39 10.96
CA THR A 348 1.76 -7.50 12.40
C THR A 348 3.15 -8.08 12.67
N ARG A 349 3.66 -7.87 13.87
CA ARG A 349 4.96 -8.44 14.27
C ARG A 349 4.99 -9.96 14.11
N ALA A 350 3.89 -10.62 14.51
CA ALA A 350 3.75 -12.06 14.36
C ALA A 350 3.80 -12.49 12.89
N ASP A 351 3.06 -11.79 12.01
CA ASP A 351 3.04 -12.11 10.57
C ASP A 351 4.40 -11.81 9.90
N MET A 352 5.07 -10.71 10.31
CA MET A 352 6.44 -10.43 9.86
C MET A 352 7.43 -11.53 10.27
N THR A 353 7.32 -12.04 11.50
CA THR A 353 8.17 -13.13 11.99
C THR A 353 7.87 -14.43 11.22
N VAL A 354 6.60 -14.77 10.99
CA VAL A 354 6.21 -15.92 10.16
C VAL A 354 6.80 -15.80 8.75
N ARG A 355 6.65 -14.63 8.12
CA ARG A 355 7.23 -14.38 6.79
C ARG A 355 8.74 -14.47 6.77
N ALA A 356 9.39 -14.02 7.82
CA ALA A 356 10.82 -14.13 7.97
C ALA A 356 11.28 -15.60 8.00
N VAL A 357 10.63 -16.44 8.79
CA VAL A 357 10.91 -17.89 8.83
C VAL A 357 10.62 -18.55 7.48
N LEU A 358 9.46 -18.26 6.87
CA LEU A 358 9.10 -18.77 5.54
C LEU A 358 10.10 -18.32 4.46
N ARG A 359 10.70 -17.13 4.61
CA ARG A 359 11.75 -16.65 3.72
C ARG A 359 13.01 -17.48 3.79
N VAL A 360 13.48 -17.84 4.99
CA VAL A 360 14.65 -18.70 5.16
C VAL A 360 14.39 -20.08 4.54
N ILE A 361 13.28 -20.71 4.92
CA ILE A 361 12.93 -22.04 4.40
C ILE A 361 12.84 -22.03 2.88
N GLY A 362 12.09 -21.06 2.32
CA GLY A 362 11.93 -20.95 0.88
C GLY A 362 13.23 -20.59 0.15
N THR A 363 14.10 -19.77 0.75
CA THR A 363 15.42 -19.48 0.19
C THR A 363 16.31 -20.72 0.18
N SER A 364 16.33 -21.50 1.26
CA SER A 364 17.14 -22.73 1.34
C SER A 364 16.70 -23.77 0.30
N ILE A 365 15.40 -23.97 0.13
CA ILE A 365 14.87 -24.88 -0.92
C ILE A 365 15.12 -24.30 -2.31
N GLY A 366 14.92 -22.99 -2.49
CA GLY A 366 15.15 -22.30 -3.77
C GLY A 366 16.61 -22.34 -4.22
N LEU A 367 17.56 -22.33 -3.28
CA LEU A 367 18.99 -22.51 -3.55
C LEU A 367 19.30 -23.92 -4.09
N GLN A 368 18.71 -24.95 -3.47
CA GLN A 368 18.88 -26.32 -3.98
C GLN A 368 18.31 -26.44 -5.39
N GLY A 369 17.13 -25.86 -5.64
CA GLY A 369 16.54 -25.79 -6.98
C GLY A 369 17.42 -25.02 -7.99
N TYR A 370 18.01 -23.91 -7.57
CA TYR A 370 18.96 -23.14 -8.39
C TYR A 370 20.22 -23.96 -8.74
N LEU A 371 20.84 -24.61 -7.74
CA LEU A 371 22.00 -25.47 -7.98
C LEU A 371 21.68 -26.62 -8.93
N ALA A 372 20.52 -27.28 -8.75
CA ALA A 372 20.07 -28.33 -9.66
C ALA A 372 19.89 -27.83 -11.11
N ILE A 373 19.38 -26.60 -11.28
CA ILE A 373 19.28 -25.98 -12.60
C ILE A 373 20.67 -25.71 -13.18
N MET A 374 21.63 -25.26 -12.38
CA MET A 374 22.99 -24.95 -12.85
C MET A 374 23.79 -26.20 -13.24
N LEU A 375 23.50 -27.38 -12.68
CA LEU A 375 24.08 -28.67 -13.12
C LEU A 375 23.74 -28.98 -14.59
N VAL A 376 22.58 -28.53 -15.08
CA VAL A 376 22.18 -28.73 -16.50
C VAL A 376 22.85 -27.72 -17.43
N GLN A 377 23.63 -26.74 -16.90
CA GLN A 377 24.29 -25.69 -17.65
C GLN A 377 23.34 -24.96 -18.63
N PRO A 378 22.28 -24.29 -18.12
CA PRO A 378 21.24 -23.74 -18.98
C PRO A 378 21.81 -22.70 -19.93
N THR A 379 21.43 -22.80 -21.20
CA THR A 379 21.76 -21.79 -22.21
C THR A 379 21.18 -20.43 -21.80
N PRO A 380 21.71 -19.31 -22.30
CA PRO A 380 21.17 -17.99 -21.99
C PRO A 380 19.66 -17.87 -22.27
N TRP A 381 19.14 -18.48 -23.33
CA TRP A 381 17.71 -18.49 -23.63
C TRP A 381 16.89 -19.38 -22.68
N MET A 382 17.46 -20.49 -22.23
CA MET A 382 16.83 -21.31 -21.18
C MET A 382 16.72 -20.53 -19.87
N ARG A 383 17.73 -19.72 -19.50
CA ARG A 383 17.68 -18.83 -18.33
C ARG A 383 16.51 -17.85 -18.44
N ILE A 384 16.28 -17.25 -19.61
CA ILE A 384 15.15 -16.36 -19.86
C ILE A 384 13.82 -17.11 -19.65
N GLY A 385 13.69 -18.31 -20.16
CA GLY A 385 12.50 -19.15 -19.95
C GLY A 385 12.27 -19.46 -18.46
N ILE A 386 13.33 -19.84 -17.73
CA ILE A 386 13.26 -20.11 -16.29
C ILE A 386 12.83 -18.85 -15.51
N VAL A 387 13.40 -17.69 -15.84
CA VAL A 387 13.03 -16.40 -15.23
C VAL A 387 11.56 -16.09 -15.49
N ALA A 388 11.05 -16.30 -16.70
CA ALA A 388 9.65 -16.05 -17.05
C ALA A 388 8.70 -16.96 -16.26
N VAL A 389 9.00 -18.26 -16.15
CA VAL A 389 8.22 -19.22 -15.37
C VAL A 389 8.29 -18.89 -13.88
N ALA A 390 9.46 -18.61 -13.35
CA ALA A 390 9.63 -18.25 -11.93
C ALA A 390 8.87 -16.96 -11.59
N LEU A 391 8.90 -15.96 -12.47
CA LEU A 391 8.17 -14.70 -12.30
C LEU A 391 6.65 -14.91 -12.25
N TRP A 392 6.12 -15.72 -13.17
CA TRP A 392 4.70 -16.05 -13.16
C TRP A 392 4.31 -16.82 -11.90
N THR A 393 5.06 -17.85 -11.56
CA THR A 393 4.77 -18.74 -10.42
C THR A 393 4.83 -17.98 -9.10
N MET A 394 5.86 -17.14 -8.89
CA MET A 394 5.95 -16.35 -7.67
C MET A 394 4.79 -15.35 -7.53
N ASN A 395 4.36 -14.69 -8.62
CA ASN A 395 3.24 -13.77 -8.57
C ASN A 395 1.90 -14.49 -8.30
N ALA A 396 1.72 -15.71 -8.80
CA ALA A 396 0.55 -16.53 -8.53
C ALA A 396 0.51 -17.05 -7.07
N LEU A 397 1.68 -17.29 -6.46
CA LEU A 397 1.81 -17.90 -5.14
C LEU A 397 1.94 -16.89 -3.99
N ILE A 398 2.43 -15.67 -4.22
CA ILE A 398 2.55 -14.62 -3.18
C ILE A 398 1.25 -14.44 -2.38
N PRO A 399 0.05 -14.34 -2.99
CA PRO A 399 -1.19 -14.18 -2.23
C PRO A 399 -1.68 -15.46 -1.55
N ARG A 400 -1.18 -16.64 -1.93
CA ARG A 400 -1.61 -17.94 -1.43
C ARG A 400 -0.73 -18.47 -0.31
N GLN A 401 0.55 -18.59 -0.58
CA GLN A 401 1.53 -19.11 0.37
C GLN A 401 2.92 -18.53 0.08
N TYR A 402 3.35 -17.61 0.94
CA TYR A 402 4.59 -16.86 0.75
C TYR A 402 5.85 -17.73 0.78
N GLY A 403 5.87 -18.81 1.57
CA GLY A 403 7.03 -19.72 1.67
C GLY A 403 7.34 -20.39 0.33
N ILE A 404 6.30 -20.90 -0.35
CA ILE A 404 6.46 -21.51 -1.68
C ILE A 404 6.84 -20.43 -2.71
N ALA A 405 6.21 -19.26 -2.66
CA ALA A 405 6.59 -18.14 -3.53
C ALA A 405 8.07 -17.75 -3.37
N SER A 406 8.59 -17.83 -2.14
CA SER A 406 9.98 -17.50 -1.81
C SER A 406 11.01 -18.43 -2.47
N ILE A 407 10.66 -19.69 -2.77
CA ILE A 407 11.48 -20.61 -3.56
C ILE A 407 11.72 -20.01 -4.96
N PHE A 408 10.65 -19.62 -5.64
CA PHE A 408 10.72 -19.08 -7.00
C PHE A 408 11.31 -17.67 -7.02
N ILE A 409 11.11 -16.86 -5.98
CA ILE A 409 11.79 -15.55 -5.84
C ILE A 409 13.30 -15.77 -5.76
N THR A 410 13.77 -16.81 -5.08
CA THR A 410 15.21 -17.10 -4.95
C THR A 410 15.79 -17.58 -6.26
N ILE A 411 15.14 -18.53 -6.93
CA ILE A 411 15.56 -19.02 -8.26
C ILE A 411 15.60 -17.86 -9.26
N PHE A 412 14.53 -17.06 -9.31
CA PHE A 412 14.43 -15.87 -10.15
C PHE A 412 15.61 -14.92 -9.93
N ALA A 413 15.89 -14.58 -8.67
CA ALA A 413 16.89 -13.60 -8.31
C ALA A 413 18.32 -14.07 -8.62
N LEU A 414 18.61 -15.38 -8.49
CA LEU A 414 19.94 -15.93 -8.76
C LEU A 414 20.22 -16.18 -10.25
N ILE A 415 19.20 -16.60 -11.01
CA ILE A 415 19.35 -16.78 -12.47
C ILE A 415 19.63 -15.46 -13.19
N MET A 416 19.20 -14.31 -12.61
CA MET A 416 19.49 -12.98 -13.17
C MET A 416 20.96 -12.57 -13.02
N LEU A 417 21.71 -13.19 -12.12
CA LEU A 417 23.09 -12.83 -11.91
C LEU A 417 23.97 -13.35 -13.08
N PRO A 418 25.01 -12.60 -13.46
CA PRO A 418 25.94 -13.00 -14.52
C PRO A 418 26.95 -14.04 -14.01
N ILE A 419 26.46 -15.21 -13.61
CA ILE A 419 27.25 -16.29 -13.05
C ILE A 419 27.64 -17.26 -14.16
N SER A 420 28.91 -17.59 -14.23
CA SER A 420 29.49 -18.53 -15.18
C SER A 420 30.20 -19.66 -14.43
N GLY A 421 29.66 -20.88 -14.53
CA GLY A 421 30.27 -22.07 -13.95
C GLY A 421 29.73 -22.46 -12.57
N GLU A 422 29.92 -23.75 -12.24
CA GLU A 422 29.37 -24.39 -11.06
C GLU A 422 29.98 -23.88 -9.75
N GLN A 423 31.31 -23.65 -9.74
CA GLN A 423 32.02 -23.20 -8.55
C GLN A 423 31.59 -21.81 -8.11
N GLN A 424 31.39 -20.89 -9.07
CA GLN A 424 30.87 -19.54 -8.79
C GLN A 424 29.41 -19.62 -8.33
N ALA A 425 28.60 -20.51 -8.91
CA ALA A 425 27.21 -20.73 -8.49
C ALA A 425 27.12 -21.20 -7.03
N LEU A 426 28.01 -22.11 -6.61
CA LEU A 426 28.08 -22.59 -5.23
C LEU A 426 28.48 -21.49 -4.25
N THR A 427 29.51 -20.72 -4.58
CA THR A 427 29.96 -19.60 -3.74
C THR A 427 28.84 -18.57 -3.52
N VAL A 428 28.12 -18.20 -4.60
CA VAL A 428 26.99 -17.26 -4.54
C VAL A 428 25.83 -17.86 -3.72
N ALA A 429 25.60 -19.18 -3.84
CA ALA A 429 24.56 -19.86 -3.09
C ALA A 429 24.85 -19.85 -1.56
N VAL A 430 26.09 -20.10 -1.15
CA VAL A 430 26.49 -20.04 0.26
C VAL A 430 26.37 -18.63 0.80
N ALA A 431 26.94 -17.63 0.12
CA ALA A 431 26.82 -16.23 0.50
C ALA A 431 25.37 -15.80 0.66
N ARG A 432 24.47 -16.31 -0.21
CA ARG A 432 23.04 -16.04 -0.17
C ARG A 432 22.34 -16.49 1.12
N ILE A 433 22.75 -17.62 1.68
CA ILE A 433 22.21 -18.11 2.96
C ILE A 433 22.64 -17.17 4.09
N GLU A 434 23.94 -16.88 4.16
CA GLU A 434 24.51 -16.00 5.18
C GLU A 434 23.86 -14.60 5.17
N GLU A 435 23.79 -13.98 4.02
CA GLU A 435 23.15 -12.68 3.83
C GLU A 435 21.65 -12.70 4.18
N THR A 436 20.95 -13.78 3.83
CA THR A 436 19.53 -13.94 4.19
C THR A 436 19.37 -14.07 5.70
N VAL A 437 20.24 -14.81 6.39
CA VAL A 437 20.20 -14.97 7.84
C VAL A 437 20.52 -13.64 8.54
N VAL A 438 21.57 -12.93 8.12
CA VAL A 438 21.90 -11.60 8.67
C VAL A 438 20.75 -10.62 8.47
N GLY A 439 20.19 -10.55 7.25
CA GLY A 439 19.04 -9.70 6.95
C GLY A 439 17.82 -10.05 7.79
N LEU A 440 17.56 -11.33 8.02
CA LEU A 440 16.46 -11.80 8.85
C LEU A 440 16.65 -11.44 10.33
N VAL A 441 17.82 -11.73 10.91
CA VAL A 441 18.13 -11.39 12.31
C VAL A 441 18.00 -9.89 12.52
N THR A 442 18.52 -9.10 11.58
CA THR A 442 18.38 -7.64 11.59
C THR A 442 16.91 -7.22 11.51
N ALA A 443 16.13 -7.79 10.59
CA ALA A 443 14.71 -7.47 10.46
C ALA A 443 13.93 -7.77 11.75
N ILE A 444 14.12 -8.95 12.34
CA ILE A 444 13.49 -9.33 13.61
C ILE A 444 13.92 -8.38 14.73
N GLY A 445 15.21 -8.09 14.85
CA GLY A 445 15.74 -7.15 15.85
C GLY A 445 15.09 -5.78 15.73
N VAL A 446 15.05 -5.22 14.52
CA VAL A 446 14.45 -3.90 14.25
C VAL A 446 12.94 -3.89 14.52
N ILE A 447 12.20 -4.93 14.15
CA ILE A 447 10.76 -5.04 14.43
C ILE A 447 10.47 -5.01 15.94
N HIS A 448 11.34 -5.61 16.75
CA HIS A 448 11.14 -5.69 18.19
C HIS A 448 11.69 -4.47 18.96
N VAL A 449 12.72 -3.82 18.45
CA VAL A 449 13.36 -2.64 19.09
C VAL A 449 12.72 -1.34 18.60
N VAL A 450 12.69 -1.14 17.27
CA VAL A 450 12.17 0.08 16.65
C VAL A 450 10.65 0.00 16.57
N GLY A 451 9.98 0.73 17.44
CA GLY A 451 8.52 0.79 17.42
C GLY A 451 7.82 -0.11 18.45
N LYS A 452 8.51 -0.52 19.53
CA LYS A 452 7.88 -1.25 20.65
C LYS A 452 6.62 -0.54 21.17
N ARG A 453 6.62 0.80 21.18
CA ARG A 453 5.50 1.66 21.59
C ARG A 453 4.66 2.18 20.40
N ALA A 454 5.01 1.78 19.20
CA ALA A 454 4.38 2.24 17.96
C ALA A 454 2.85 2.09 17.94
N PRO A 455 2.26 0.94 18.31
CA PRO A 455 0.82 0.76 18.22
C PRO A 455 0.03 1.80 19.00
N VAL A 456 0.45 2.11 20.24
CA VAL A 456 -0.20 3.13 21.08
C VAL A 456 -0.04 4.53 20.48
N LEU A 457 1.17 4.87 20.05
CA LEU A 457 1.46 6.19 19.49
C LEU A 457 0.71 6.41 18.17
N LEU A 458 0.63 5.39 17.31
CA LEU A 458 -0.09 5.44 16.04
C LEU A 458 -1.58 5.70 16.25
N VAL A 459 -2.23 4.93 17.13
CA VAL A 459 -3.66 5.07 17.41
C VAL A 459 -3.96 6.46 17.97
N ARG A 460 -3.20 6.91 18.97
CA ARG A 460 -3.38 8.24 19.60
C ARG A 460 -3.15 9.38 18.62
N SER A 461 -2.08 9.33 17.86
CA SER A 461 -1.75 10.33 16.86
C SER A 461 -2.83 10.40 15.78
N GLN A 462 -3.36 9.26 15.37
CA GLN A 462 -4.40 9.18 14.35
C GLN A 462 -5.71 9.81 14.85
N TYR A 463 -6.22 9.45 16.02
CA TYR A 463 -7.46 10.05 16.55
C TYR A 463 -7.32 11.55 16.80
N ARG A 464 -6.15 12.01 17.23
CA ARG A 464 -5.87 13.44 17.34
C ARG A 464 -5.95 14.15 15.98
N ARG A 465 -5.43 13.54 14.90
CA ARG A 465 -5.54 14.10 13.54
C ARG A 465 -6.99 14.09 13.06
N THR A 466 -7.71 13.00 13.29
CA THR A 466 -9.11 12.87 12.92
C THR A 466 -9.95 13.98 13.59
N LEU A 467 -9.81 14.18 14.90
CA LEU A 467 -10.51 15.26 15.60
C LEU A 467 -10.09 16.65 15.08
N ARG A 468 -8.81 16.85 14.75
CA ARG A 468 -8.34 18.11 14.16
C ARG A 468 -8.92 18.36 12.77
N SER A 469 -9.15 17.33 11.97
CA SER A 469 -9.71 17.46 10.62
C SER A 469 -11.18 17.86 10.60
N LEU A 470 -11.90 17.73 11.72
CA LEU A 470 -13.27 18.24 11.88
C LEU A 470 -13.33 19.77 11.94
N MET A 471 -12.28 20.42 12.46
CA MET A 471 -12.30 21.87 12.70
C MET A 471 -12.43 22.73 11.42
N PRO A 472 -11.73 22.44 10.30
CA PRO A 472 -11.96 23.15 9.04
C PRO A 472 -13.38 22.97 8.52
N VAL A 473 -13.94 21.76 8.57
CA VAL A 473 -15.30 21.45 8.11
C VAL A 473 -16.34 22.22 8.93
N LEU A 474 -16.18 22.29 10.24
CA LEU A 474 -17.07 23.08 11.11
C LEU A 474 -16.97 24.59 10.83
N ARG A 475 -15.79 25.11 10.50
CA ARG A 475 -15.62 26.52 10.07
C ARG A 475 -16.33 26.79 8.74
N ASP A 476 -16.26 25.84 7.80
CA ASP A 476 -16.98 25.96 6.53
C ASP A 476 -18.50 25.93 6.72
N LEU A 477 -19.00 25.14 7.67
CA LEU A 477 -20.41 25.15 8.09
C LEU A 477 -20.80 26.48 8.75
N GLU A 478 -19.94 27.04 9.62
CA GLU A 478 -20.16 28.33 10.26
C GLU A 478 -20.29 29.46 9.23
N SER A 479 -19.45 29.44 8.20
CA SER A 479 -19.38 30.46 7.15
C SER A 479 -20.30 30.21 5.94
N GLY A 480 -20.98 29.06 5.88
CA GLY A 480 -21.80 28.68 4.72
C GLY A 480 -20.98 28.38 3.46
N MET A 481 -19.77 27.83 3.61
CA MET A 481 -18.87 27.52 2.49
C MET A 481 -18.65 26.01 2.31
N SER A 482 -19.53 25.19 2.83
CA SER A 482 -19.32 23.72 2.85
C SER A 482 -19.36 23.05 1.47
N THR A 483 -20.00 23.68 0.45
CA THR A 483 -20.07 23.18 -0.92
C THR A 483 -19.06 23.83 -1.87
N THR A 484 -18.27 24.79 -1.39
CA THR A 484 -17.16 25.38 -2.17
C THR A 484 -16.06 24.35 -2.43
N VAL A 485 -15.19 24.63 -3.40
CA VAL A 485 -14.05 23.73 -3.71
C VAL A 485 -13.22 23.46 -2.46
N THR A 486 -12.91 24.49 -1.68
CA THR A 486 -12.13 24.37 -0.41
C THR A 486 -12.91 23.58 0.64
N GLY A 487 -14.21 23.84 0.81
CA GLY A 487 -15.07 23.09 1.73
C GLY A 487 -15.14 21.60 1.36
N MET A 488 -15.20 21.30 0.06
CA MET A 488 -15.14 19.92 -0.43
C MET A 488 -13.79 19.25 -0.17
N GLU A 489 -12.69 19.99 -0.31
CA GLU A 489 -11.35 19.48 0.05
C GLU A 489 -11.27 19.17 1.55
N HIS A 490 -11.71 20.07 2.43
CA HIS A 490 -11.71 19.84 3.89
C HIS A 490 -12.57 18.62 4.28
N ARG A 491 -13.74 18.45 3.66
CA ARG A 491 -14.60 17.28 3.89
C ARG A 491 -13.93 15.99 3.43
N ASN A 492 -13.25 16.01 2.28
CA ASN A 492 -12.50 14.87 1.77
C ASN A 492 -11.32 14.49 2.68
N GLU A 493 -10.59 15.49 3.20
CA GLU A 493 -9.52 15.29 4.18
C GLU A 493 -10.07 14.65 5.46
N MET A 494 -11.21 15.13 5.96
CA MET A 494 -11.86 14.59 7.16
C MET A 494 -12.30 13.13 6.96
N VAL A 495 -12.96 12.80 5.84
CA VAL A 495 -13.34 11.43 5.50
C VAL A 495 -12.11 10.52 5.45
N HIS A 496 -11.02 10.99 4.85
CA HIS A 496 -9.77 10.25 4.81
C HIS A 496 -9.24 9.94 6.21
N GLU A 497 -9.20 10.93 7.12
CA GLU A 497 -8.71 10.72 8.49
C GLU A 497 -9.62 9.80 9.31
N LEU A 498 -10.95 9.85 9.12
CA LEU A 498 -11.90 8.92 9.74
C LEU A 498 -11.63 7.47 9.33
N ILE A 499 -11.44 7.25 8.03
CA ILE A 499 -11.12 5.92 7.49
C ILE A 499 -9.76 5.43 8.00
N GLN A 500 -8.76 6.30 8.03
CA GLN A 500 -7.42 5.95 8.53
C GLN A 500 -7.45 5.63 10.03
N ALA A 501 -8.31 6.26 10.82
CA ALA A 501 -8.46 5.97 12.25
C ALA A 501 -8.87 4.51 12.48
N SER A 502 -9.95 4.08 11.85
CA SER A 502 -10.44 2.70 11.94
C SER A 502 -9.44 1.69 11.35
N ALA A 503 -8.76 2.04 10.25
CA ALA A 503 -7.74 1.20 9.63
C ALA A 503 -6.51 1.00 10.53
N VAL A 504 -6.01 2.07 11.16
CA VAL A 504 -4.88 2.00 12.09
C VAL A 504 -5.23 1.18 13.33
N LEU A 505 -6.43 1.36 13.88
CA LEU A 505 -6.90 0.58 15.02
C LEU A 505 -7.00 -0.90 14.69
N SER A 506 -7.59 -1.25 13.55
CA SER A 506 -7.75 -2.64 13.08
C SER A 506 -6.38 -3.30 12.84
N ALA A 507 -5.44 -2.58 12.25
CA ALA A 507 -4.07 -3.07 12.01
C ALA A 507 -3.28 -3.30 13.31
N THR A 508 -3.65 -2.64 14.41
CA THR A 508 -2.99 -2.78 15.72
C THR A 508 -3.48 -4.01 16.50
N ARG A 509 -4.67 -4.54 16.17
CA ARG A 509 -5.35 -5.65 16.88
C ARG A 509 -4.46 -6.85 17.18
N PRO A 510 -3.72 -7.42 16.21
CA PRO A 510 -2.98 -8.66 16.47
C PRO A 510 -1.76 -8.47 17.38
N ASP A 511 -1.16 -7.28 17.36
CA ASP A 511 0.03 -6.97 18.16
C ASP A 511 -0.32 -6.49 19.58
N SER A 512 -1.51 -5.93 19.77
CA SER A 512 -1.93 -5.33 21.04
C SER A 512 -3.46 -5.36 21.18
N PRO A 513 -4.06 -6.51 21.49
CA PRO A 513 -5.53 -6.66 21.56
C PRO A 513 -6.17 -5.79 22.65
N GLU A 514 -5.44 -5.46 23.72
CA GLU A 514 -5.90 -4.57 24.78
C GLU A 514 -6.15 -3.13 24.27
N ILE A 515 -5.28 -2.65 23.35
CA ILE A 515 -5.46 -1.35 22.73
C ILE A 515 -6.75 -1.34 21.92
N LEU A 516 -7.01 -2.39 21.14
CA LEU A 516 -8.26 -2.50 20.39
C LEU A 516 -9.46 -2.44 21.32
N LYS A 517 -9.47 -3.23 22.40
CA LYS A 517 -10.58 -3.27 23.35
C LYS A 517 -10.85 -1.88 23.95
N ASN A 518 -9.82 -1.17 24.32
CA ASN A 518 -9.95 0.14 24.97
C ASN A 518 -10.31 1.27 23.99
N TRP A 519 -9.80 1.21 22.75
CA TRP A 519 -10.01 2.26 21.76
C TRP A 519 -11.16 2.01 20.79
N SER A 520 -11.75 0.83 20.75
CA SER A 520 -12.90 0.51 19.88
C SER A 520 -14.13 1.40 20.16
N LEU A 521 -14.35 1.73 21.43
CA LEU A 521 -15.43 2.64 21.81
C LEU A 521 -15.14 4.09 21.41
N VAL A 522 -13.88 4.52 21.47
CA VAL A 522 -13.44 5.83 20.97
C VAL A 522 -13.60 5.90 19.45
N ASP A 523 -13.18 4.83 18.75
CA ASP A 523 -13.35 4.73 17.30
C ASP A 523 -14.82 4.89 16.89
N ARG A 524 -15.71 4.22 17.60
CA ARG A 524 -17.14 4.32 17.36
C ARG A 524 -17.64 5.76 17.59
N ALA A 525 -17.35 6.36 18.72
CA ALA A 525 -17.80 7.71 19.06
C ALA A 525 -17.27 8.75 18.07
N VAL A 526 -15.99 8.70 17.72
CA VAL A 526 -15.37 9.64 16.75
C VAL A 526 -15.94 9.43 15.35
N THR A 527 -16.17 8.18 14.95
CA THR A 527 -16.71 7.85 13.64
C THR A 527 -18.16 8.32 13.50
N GLU A 528 -19.01 8.03 14.48
CA GLU A 528 -20.41 8.48 14.51
C GLU A 528 -20.47 10.02 14.47
N PHE A 529 -19.72 10.69 15.33
CA PHE A 529 -19.64 12.15 15.34
C PHE A 529 -19.18 12.74 14.00
N GLY A 530 -18.12 12.19 13.41
CA GLY A 530 -17.60 12.66 12.12
C GLY A 530 -18.60 12.51 10.98
N TYR A 531 -19.30 11.37 10.91
CA TYR A 531 -20.32 11.16 9.87
C TYR A 531 -21.56 12.02 10.07
N ASP A 532 -21.95 12.33 11.32
CA ASP A 532 -23.04 13.25 11.59
C ASP A 532 -22.70 14.68 11.19
N VAL A 533 -21.45 15.12 11.40
CA VAL A 533 -20.97 16.40 10.85
C VAL A 533 -21.03 16.43 9.33
N LEU A 534 -20.66 15.34 8.65
CA LEU A 534 -20.78 15.22 7.19
C LEU A 534 -22.23 15.28 6.74
N ALA A 535 -23.14 14.61 7.45
CA ALA A 535 -24.56 14.64 7.15
C ALA A 535 -25.15 16.06 7.26
N HIS A 536 -24.74 16.83 8.27
CA HIS A 536 -25.10 18.24 8.37
C HIS A 536 -24.57 19.07 7.18
N CYS A 537 -23.35 18.80 6.69
CA CYS A 537 -22.85 19.45 5.48
C CYS A 537 -23.74 19.20 4.25
N TRP A 538 -24.32 18.01 4.13
CA TRP A 538 -25.21 17.67 3.02
C TRP A 538 -26.59 18.30 3.15
N HIS A 539 -27.13 18.27 4.36
CA HIS A 539 -28.46 18.80 4.63
C HIS A 539 -28.52 20.32 4.54
N LEU A 540 -27.51 21.01 5.09
CA LEU A 540 -27.47 22.45 5.17
C LEU A 540 -26.95 23.11 3.86
N GLY A 541 -26.10 22.41 3.10
CA GLY A 541 -25.41 22.99 1.94
C GLY A 541 -24.59 24.23 2.37
N ASP A 542 -24.86 25.37 1.73
CA ASP A 542 -24.17 26.65 2.02
C ASP A 542 -24.92 27.53 3.02
N ARG A 543 -25.80 26.97 3.83
CA ARG A 543 -26.46 27.73 4.91
C ARG A 543 -25.52 27.87 6.10
N PRO A 544 -25.16 29.11 6.53
CA PRO A 544 -24.30 29.33 7.68
C PRO A 544 -24.99 28.97 8.99
N VAL A 545 -24.28 28.29 9.89
CA VAL A 545 -24.83 27.83 11.16
C VAL A 545 -23.94 28.20 12.35
N ARG A 546 -24.53 28.87 13.35
CA ARG A 546 -23.80 29.41 14.52
C ARG A 546 -23.32 28.31 15.49
N TRP A 547 -24.02 27.19 15.56
CA TRP A 547 -23.66 26.10 16.48
C TRP A 547 -22.29 25.47 16.11
N ALA A 548 -21.89 25.50 14.83
CA ALA A 548 -20.62 24.92 14.38
C ALA A 548 -19.40 25.57 15.04
N ARG A 549 -19.47 26.88 15.34
CA ARG A 549 -18.41 27.60 16.07
C ARG A 549 -18.23 27.06 17.48
N ARG A 550 -19.34 26.82 18.20
CA ARG A 550 -19.29 26.28 19.56
C ARG A 550 -18.65 24.90 19.56
N ILE A 551 -19.08 24.00 18.67
CA ILE A 551 -18.54 22.65 18.57
C ILE A 551 -17.05 22.68 18.17
N SER A 552 -16.66 23.56 17.26
CA SER A 552 -15.25 23.75 16.91
C SER A 552 -14.39 24.18 18.11
N ALA A 553 -14.93 25.06 18.98
CA ALA A 553 -14.26 25.48 20.21
C ALA A 553 -14.11 24.32 21.22
N GLU A 554 -15.15 23.52 21.41
CA GLU A 554 -15.10 22.34 22.28
C GLU A 554 -14.09 21.30 21.79
N ILE A 555 -14.01 21.03 20.47
CA ILE A 555 -12.98 20.17 19.89
C ILE A 555 -11.58 20.76 20.15
N ALA A 556 -11.41 22.07 20.02
CA ALA A 556 -10.13 22.72 20.31
C ALA A 556 -9.71 22.54 21.78
N LEU A 557 -10.66 22.67 22.71
CA LEU A 557 -10.43 22.41 24.14
C LEU A 557 -10.09 20.95 24.41
N LEU A 558 -10.82 20.01 23.79
CA LEU A 558 -10.50 18.58 23.85
C LEU A 558 -9.08 18.32 23.36
N LEU A 559 -8.71 18.84 22.19
CA LEU A 559 -7.38 18.67 21.62
C LEU A 559 -6.26 19.27 22.48
N ALA A 560 -6.54 20.39 23.15
CA ALA A 560 -5.61 21.04 24.10
C ALA A 560 -5.46 20.21 25.39
N SER A 561 -6.52 19.56 25.85
CA SER A 561 -6.49 18.71 27.03
C SER A 561 -5.79 17.35 26.79
N LEU A 562 -5.71 16.90 25.53
CA LEU A 562 -5.00 15.68 25.19
C LEU A 562 -3.48 15.92 25.31
N PRO A 563 -2.75 15.12 26.08
CA PRO A 563 -1.30 15.27 26.19
C PRO A 563 -0.66 15.13 24.80
N PRO A 564 0.48 15.81 24.54
CA PRO A 564 1.22 15.63 23.30
C PRO A 564 1.52 14.14 23.10
N VAL A 565 1.89 13.75 21.87
CA VAL A 565 2.25 12.35 21.52
C VAL A 565 3.52 11.98 22.30
N SER A 566 3.40 11.86 23.60
CA SER A 566 4.43 11.53 24.57
C SER A 566 4.05 10.26 25.33
N ASP A 567 4.95 9.76 26.18
CA ASP A 567 4.79 8.51 26.93
C ASP A 567 3.68 8.48 27.98
N GLN A 568 2.90 9.55 28.14
CA GLN A 568 1.80 9.58 29.11
C GLN A 568 0.62 8.71 28.66
N ARG A 569 0.04 7.97 29.59
CA ARG A 569 -1.16 7.18 29.37
C ARG A 569 -2.36 8.12 29.22
N VAL A 570 -3.09 8.02 28.10
CA VAL A 570 -4.39 8.65 27.89
C VAL A 570 -5.45 7.65 28.27
N ASP A 571 -6.44 8.06 29.04
CA ASP A 571 -7.61 7.24 29.34
C ASP A 571 -8.58 7.28 28.15
N PRO A 572 -8.78 6.16 27.42
CA PRO A 572 -9.71 6.11 26.30
C PRO A 572 -11.18 6.37 26.72
N ALA A 573 -11.56 5.96 27.93
CA ALA A 573 -12.93 6.17 28.42
C ALA A 573 -13.24 7.66 28.59
N ARG A 574 -12.27 8.43 29.09
CA ARG A 574 -12.39 9.89 29.18
C ARG A 574 -12.48 10.54 27.81
N VAL A 575 -11.65 10.12 26.85
CA VAL A 575 -11.72 10.64 25.47
C VAL A 575 -13.09 10.35 24.86
N LYS A 576 -13.59 9.11 25.02
CA LYS A 576 -14.92 8.73 24.57
C LYS A 576 -15.99 9.64 25.14
N SER A 577 -16.05 9.80 26.47
CA SER A 577 -17.10 10.60 27.10
C SER A 577 -17.08 12.06 26.64
N MET A 578 -15.89 12.67 26.49
CA MET A 578 -15.77 14.02 25.96
C MET A 578 -16.24 14.14 24.50
N VAL A 579 -15.94 13.17 23.66
CA VAL A 579 -16.42 13.15 22.26
C VAL A 579 -17.95 12.98 22.22
N GLU A 580 -18.51 12.10 23.03
CA GLU A 580 -19.98 11.90 23.12
C GLU A 580 -20.68 13.15 23.64
N GLU A 581 -20.12 13.84 24.64
CA GLU A 581 -20.66 15.10 25.16
C GLU A 581 -20.68 16.20 24.08
N ILE A 582 -19.61 16.32 23.28
CA ILE A 582 -19.57 17.24 22.14
C ILE A 582 -20.59 16.80 21.06
N HIS A 583 -20.69 15.50 20.78
CA HIS A 583 -21.61 14.96 19.81
C HIS A 583 -23.08 15.24 20.16
N HIS A 584 -23.45 15.10 21.42
CA HIS A 584 -24.81 15.42 21.91
C HIS A 584 -25.20 16.90 21.76
N GLN A 585 -24.25 17.80 21.53
CA GLN A 585 -24.52 19.21 21.25
C GLN A 585 -24.83 19.49 19.76
N LEU A 586 -24.69 18.50 18.88
CA LEU A 586 -25.17 18.60 17.50
C LEU A 586 -26.71 18.72 17.52
N PRO A 587 -27.30 19.67 16.80
CA PRO A 587 -28.75 19.74 16.69
C PRO A 587 -29.28 18.51 15.94
N PRO A 588 -30.46 18.00 16.29
CA PRO A 588 -31.09 16.93 15.52
C PRO A 588 -31.39 17.40 14.10
N MET A 589 -31.13 16.57 13.09
CA MET A 589 -31.30 16.94 11.67
C MET A 589 -32.71 17.39 11.30
N LYS A 590 -33.75 17.01 12.07
CA LYS A 590 -35.14 17.47 11.87
C LYS A 590 -35.39 18.92 12.30
N ALA A 591 -34.46 19.56 12.97
CA ALA A 591 -34.60 20.91 13.53
C ALA A 591 -33.85 21.99 12.74
N CYS A 592 -33.23 21.64 11.64
CA CYS A 592 -32.54 22.56 10.71
C CYS A 592 -33.40 22.77 9.43
#